data_7bea12cdac6f77d36c889781944d263d
#
_entry.id   7bea12cdac6f77d36c889781944d263d
#
_cell.length_a   1.000
_cell.length_b   1.000
_cell.length_c   1.000
_cell.angle_alpha   90.00
_cell.angle_beta   90.00
_cell.angle_gamma   90.00
#
_symmetry.space_group_name_H-M   'P 1'
#
loop_
_entity.id
_entity.type
_entity.pdbx_description
1 polymer ?
#
loop_
_entity_poly.entity_id
_entity_poly.type
_entity_poly.pdbx_seq_one_letter_code
_entity_poly.pdbx_strand_id
1 'polypeptide(L)'
;MSHFLHSRRSRTRLALGSAVLGITALCLGGPIGAASATPAETPSPTATCPAPDARSSVVFLDLDSGVANSTLTSGCTINDVIDDERTWPTHGAFVAHVRSVTADLVATGEVTRAEASQLQSAAARSQVGMVEGYDWLFDGSADSFDDWAYAGDGGFDLVPDGTIRSRAGVGGGFGTLWYPNQEYGDFSLRLQFRDDAPGAARGNSGVQVRFPELWGPIEGCPTTFNGSETGNLSWIAVNCGHEIQVNDSPEGGGNDPRKTGSIYGFADLTLAEARPTPKGTWNDLEIRVVGQHYTVIRNGVVINEFENLPGLPFPGRPNDPDSSSRGLTGHVGVQAHGSAPDAVSYRNIRIRDL
;
A
#
# COMPACT_ATOMS: atom_id res chain seq x y z
N MET A 1 40.83 -20.17 5.39
CA MET A 1 41.50 -18.87 5.48
C MET A 1 41.46 -18.25 4.10
N SER A 2 40.54 -17.33 3.86
CA SER A 2 40.57 -16.37 2.75
C SER A 2 39.57 -15.28 3.10
N HIS A 3 40.12 -14.12 3.42
CA HIS A 3 39.38 -12.91 3.73
C HIS A 3 38.84 -12.28 2.44
N PHE A 4 37.54 -12.05 2.35
CA PHE A 4 36.97 -11.13 1.36
C PHE A 4 36.74 -9.77 2.03
N LEU A 5 37.52 -8.79 1.58
CA LEU A 5 37.43 -7.40 1.95
C LEU A 5 36.29 -6.75 1.15
N HIS A 6 35.27 -6.23 1.84
CA HIS A 6 34.26 -5.37 1.26
C HIS A 6 34.81 -3.95 1.11
N SER A 7 34.97 -3.51 -0.13
CA SER A 7 35.34 -2.16 -0.53
C SER A 7 34.13 -1.24 -0.45
N ARG A 8 34.13 -0.34 0.53
CA ARG A 8 33.22 0.81 0.56
C ARG A 8 33.61 1.81 -0.51
N ARG A 9 32.78 2.01 -1.52
CA ARG A 9 32.94 3.11 -2.48
C ARG A 9 32.41 4.42 -1.90
N SER A 10 33.34 5.30 -1.53
CA SER A 10 33.07 6.70 -1.20
C SER A 10 32.71 7.46 -2.48
N ARG A 11 31.54 8.08 -2.52
CA ARG A 11 31.12 8.99 -3.61
C ARG A 11 31.56 10.41 -3.26
N THR A 12 32.58 10.89 -3.93
CA THR A 12 33.04 12.29 -3.89
C THR A 12 32.11 13.13 -4.78
N ARG A 13 31.44 14.12 -4.22
CA ARG A 13 30.66 15.11 -4.96
C ARG A 13 31.62 16.17 -5.52
N LEU A 14 31.69 16.32 -6.86
CA LEU A 14 32.33 17.45 -7.53
C LEU A 14 31.36 18.64 -7.55
N ALA A 15 31.78 19.75 -6.99
CA ALA A 15 31.10 21.03 -7.13
C ALA A 15 31.60 21.72 -8.43
N LEU A 16 30.68 22.00 -9.35
CA LEU A 16 30.97 22.87 -10.52
C LEU A 16 30.62 24.30 -10.16
N GLY A 17 31.63 25.16 -10.22
CA GLY A 17 31.48 26.60 -10.10
C GLY A 17 30.93 27.21 -11.38
N SER A 18 29.92 28.07 -11.28
CA SER A 18 29.38 28.86 -12.38
C SER A 18 30.15 30.17 -12.51
N ALA A 19 30.75 30.40 -13.69
CA ALA A 19 31.32 31.67 -14.08
C ALA A 19 30.23 32.57 -14.67
N VAL A 20 30.10 33.78 -14.14
CA VAL A 20 29.23 34.85 -14.66
C VAL A 20 30.00 35.63 -15.73
N LEU A 21 29.52 35.63 -16.97
CA LEU A 21 29.95 36.58 -18.02
C LEU A 21 28.85 37.62 -18.22
N GLY A 22 29.16 38.86 -17.92
CA GLY A 22 28.31 40.01 -18.22
C GLY A 22 28.40 40.37 -19.71
N ILE A 23 27.24 40.58 -20.31
CA ILE A 23 27.11 41.20 -21.64
C ILE A 23 26.18 42.41 -21.51
N THR A 24 26.72 43.57 -21.75
CA THR A 24 26.03 44.84 -21.93
C THR A 24 25.31 44.85 -23.28
N ALA A 25 24.03 45.07 -23.35
CA ALA A 25 23.30 45.28 -24.60
C ALA A 25 22.57 46.62 -24.60
N LEU A 26 22.79 47.31 -25.67
CA LEU A 26 22.35 48.64 -26.08
C LEU A 26 20.83 48.70 -26.30
N CYS A 27 20.17 49.72 -25.76
CA CYS A 27 18.75 50.02 -26.03
C CYS A 27 18.61 50.66 -27.43
N LEU A 28 17.78 50.03 -28.27
CA LEU A 28 17.17 50.69 -29.43
C LEU A 28 15.66 50.52 -29.33
N GLY A 29 14.95 51.64 -29.27
CA GLY A 29 13.50 51.70 -29.17
C GLY A 29 12.81 51.29 -30.47
N GLY A 30 11.73 50.49 -30.32
CA GLY A 30 10.77 50.16 -31.38
C GLY A 30 9.35 50.25 -30.84
N PRO A 31 8.34 50.42 -31.66
CA PRO A 31 7.01 50.90 -31.27
C PRO A 31 6.19 49.90 -30.46
N ILE A 32 5.40 50.43 -29.56
CA ILE A 32 4.47 49.69 -28.68
C ILE A 32 3.39 49.03 -29.56
N GLY A 33 3.54 47.69 -29.78
CA GLY A 33 2.48 46.87 -30.29
C GLY A 33 1.48 46.51 -29.18
N ALA A 34 0.20 46.74 -29.44
CA ALA A 34 -0.89 46.33 -28.53
C ALA A 34 -0.82 44.84 -28.25
N ALA A 35 -0.65 44.46 -26.99
CA ALA A 35 -0.78 43.08 -26.54
C ALA A 35 -2.20 42.62 -26.74
N SER A 36 -2.44 41.72 -27.69
CA SER A 36 -3.67 40.96 -27.76
C SER A 36 -3.79 40.12 -26.53
N ALA A 37 -4.83 40.34 -25.73
CA ALA A 37 -5.19 39.46 -24.63
C ALA A 37 -5.47 38.06 -25.21
N THR A 38 -4.69 37.09 -24.80
CA THR A 38 -4.96 35.66 -25.04
C THR A 38 -6.31 35.36 -24.40
N PRO A 39 -7.24 34.69 -25.09
CA PRO A 39 -8.47 34.24 -24.47
C PRO A 39 -8.11 33.35 -23.28
N ALA A 40 -8.80 33.55 -22.15
CA ALA A 40 -8.73 32.64 -21.02
C ALA A 40 -8.97 31.21 -21.51
N GLU A 41 -8.05 30.31 -21.27
CA GLU A 41 -8.24 28.90 -21.53
C GLU A 41 -9.49 28.43 -20.79
N THR A 42 -10.50 28.01 -21.53
CA THR A 42 -11.62 27.28 -21.02
C THR A 42 -11.08 26.06 -20.25
N PRO A 43 -11.56 25.79 -19.01
CA PRO A 43 -11.12 24.61 -18.28
C PRO A 43 -11.37 23.37 -19.12
N SER A 44 -10.35 22.54 -19.25
CA SER A 44 -10.40 21.22 -19.91
C SER A 44 -11.57 20.40 -19.38
N PRO A 45 -12.20 19.55 -20.19
CA PRO A 45 -13.31 18.74 -19.77
C PRO A 45 -12.87 17.85 -18.59
N THR A 46 -13.66 17.91 -17.54
CA THR A 46 -13.61 17.13 -16.30
C THR A 46 -13.14 15.72 -16.54
N ALA A 47 -12.05 15.35 -15.86
CA ALA A 47 -11.59 13.97 -15.81
C ALA A 47 -12.70 13.09 -15.23
N THR A 48 -13.24 12.22 -16.07
CA THR A 48 -14.22 11.20 -15.65
C THR A 48 -13.46 10.20 -14.78
N CYS A 49 -13.91 9.96 -13.53
CA CYS A 49 -13.33 8.93 -12.69
C CYS A 49 -13.69 7.56 -13.27
N PRO A 50 -12.71 6.77 -13.74
CA PRO A 50 -13.00 5.49 -14.41
C PRO A 50 -13.49 4.40 -13.45
N ALA A 51 -13.24 4.56 -12.15
CA ALA A 51 -13.70 3.67 -11.09
C ALA A 51 -13.97 4.51 -9.84
N PRO A 52 -15.17 5.11 -9.72
CA PRO A 52 -15.51 5.93 -8.56
C PRO A 52 -15.44 5.14 -7.26
N ASP A 53 -14.95 5.79 -6.21
CA ASP A 53 -14.95 5.21 -4.86
C ASP A 53 -16.38 4.92 -4.41
N ALA A 54 -16.65 3.68 -4.06
CA ALA A 54 -18.00 3.21 -3.72
C ALA A 54 -18.26 3.12 -2.21
N ARG A 55 -17.37 3.67 -1.37
CA ARG A 55 -17.64 3.81 0.08
C ARG A 55 -18.88 4.67 0.30
N SER A 56 -19.68 4.36 1.31
CA SER A 56 -20.93 5.08 1.59
C SER A 56 -20.71 6.44 2.25
N SER A 57 -19.57 6.64 2.90
CA SER A 57 -19.17 7.90 3.55
C SER A 57 -17.76 8.29 3.11
N VAL A 58 -17.45 9.58 3.30
CA VAL A 58 -16.10 10.09 3.09
C VAL A 58 -15.23 9.68 4.28
N VAL A 59 -14.20 8.90 4.01
CA VAL A 59 -13.28 8.35 5.03
C VAL A 59 -11.86 8.81 4.70
N PHE A 60 -11.13 9.30 5.70
CA PHE A 60 -9.74 9.72 5.62
C PHE A 60 -8.86 8.74 6.39
N LEU A 61 -8.22 7.81 5.70
CA LEU A 61 -7.53 6.65 6.28
C LEU A 61 -8.47 5.86 7.20
N ASP A 62 -8.38 6.12 8.50
CA ASP A 62 -9.10 5.45 9.57
C ASP A 62 -10.26 6.26 10.14
N LEU A 63 -10.47 7.49 9.66
CA LEU A 63 -11.45 8.43 10.21
C LEU A 63 -12.62 8.64 9.25
N ASP A 64 -13.79 8.11 9.62
CA ASP A 64 -15.05 8.41 8.93
C ASP A 64 -15.48 9.85 9.26
N SER A 65 -15.71 10.64 8.23
CA SER A 65 -16.19 12.03 8.36
C SER A 65 -17.65 12.15 8.77
N GLY A 66 -18.45 11.09 8.59
CA GLY A 66 -19.91 11.11 8.71
C GLY A 66 -20.64 11.81 7.57
N VAL A 67 -19.91 12.26 6.54
CA VAL A 67 -20.50 12.87 5.33
C VAL A 67 -20.68 11.78 4.27
N ALA A 68 -21.85 11.74 3.62
CA ALA A 68 -22.11 10.80 2.55
C ALA A 68 -21.13 11.01 1.38
N ASN A 69 -20.57 9.92 0.84
CA ASN A 69 -19.68 9.94 -0.32
C ASN A 69 -20.51 10.04 -1.62
N SER A 70 -21.10 11.21 -1.85
CA SER A 70 -22.01 11.43 -2.98
C SER A 70 -21.26 11.49 -4.30
N THR A 71 -21.91 11.00 -5.37
CA THR A 71 -21.42 11.17 -6.73
C THR A 71 -21.66 12.62 -7.18
N LEU A 72 -20.61 13.28 -7.64
CA LEU A 72 -20.58 14.64 -8.13
C LEU A 72 -21.05 14.72 -9.60
N THR A 73 -21.32 15.92 -10.09
CA THR A 73 -21.70 16.16 -11.51
C THR A 73 -20.61 15.72 -12.49
N SER A 74 -19.35 15.62 -12.05
CA SER A 74 -18.23 15.08 -12.81
C SER A 74 -18.27 13.57 -13.00
N GLY A 75 -19.12 12.85 -12.26
CA GLY A 75 -19.14 11.39 -12.19
C GLY A 75 -18.14 10.80 -11.18
N CYS A 76 -17.31 11.63 -10.53
CA CYS A 76 -16.47 11.25 -9.42
C CYS A 76 -17.25 11.30 -8.10
N THR A 77 -16.76 10.67 -7.05
CA THR A 77 -17.28 10.86 -5.69
C THR A 77 -16.51 11.93 -4.94
N ILE A 78 -16.98 12.32 -3.76
CA ILE A 78 -16.27 13.26 -2.90
C ILE A 78 -14.92 12.69 -2.47
N ASN A 79 -14.83 11.38 -2.16
CA ASN A 79 -13.56 10.71 -1.88
C ASN A 79 -12.58 10.81 -3.04
N ASP A 80 -13.05 10.57 -4.28
CA ASP A 80 -12.18 10.64 -5.46
C ASP A 80 -11.54 12.02 -5.66
N VAL A 81 -12.29 13.09 -5.42
CA VAL A 81 -11.77 14.46 -5.64
C VAL A 81 -10.92 14.95 -4.46
N ILE A 82 -11.13 14.42 -3.26
CA ILE A 82 -10.27 14.69 -2.11
C ILE A 82 -8.98 13.90 -2.22
N ASP A 83 -9.02 12.66 -2.73
CA ASP A 83 -7.85 11.82 -3.01
C ASP A 83 -6.91 11.72 -1.78
N ASP A 84 -7.48 11.30 -0.65
CA ASP A 84 -6.73 11.15 0.61
C ASP A 84 -5.72 10.00 0.53
N GLU A 85 -5.91 9.08 -0.38
CA GLU A 85 -5.05 7.92 -0.62
C GLU A 85 -3.75 8.24 -1.35
N ARG A 86 -3.62 9.37 -2.04
CA ARG A 86 -2.35 9.73 -2.67
C ARG A 86 -1.28 10.06 -1.64
N THR A 87 -0.02 10.03 -2.05
CA THR A 87 1.09 10.47 -1.19
C THR A 87 0.99 11.97 -0.91
N TRP A 88 0.84 12.31 0.36
CA TRP A 88 0.79 13.70 0.83
C TRP A 88 2.13 14.09 1.47
N PRO A 89 2.76 15.20 1.06
CA PRO A 89 4.05 15.61 1.62
C PRO A 89 3.99 15.96 3.11
N THR A 90 2.84 16.43 3.59
CA THR A 90 2.58 16.71 5.02
C THR A 90 1.08 16.67 5.30
N HIS A 91 0.71 16.44 6.55
CA HIS A 91 -0.68 16.56 7.00
C HIS A 91 -1.25 17.96 6.73
N GLY A 92 -0.47 19.02 6.95
CA GLY A 92 -0.90 20.38 6.64
C GLY A 92 -1.22 20.60 5.16
N ALA A 93 -0.48 19.97 4.26
CA ALA A 93 -0.75 20.01 2.81
C ALA A 93 -2.08 19.31 2.48
N PHE A 94 -2.35 18.17 3.09
CA PHE A 94 -3.64 17.47 2.97
C PHE A 94 -4.80 18.33 3.47
N VAL A 95 -4.71 18.86 4.69
CA VAL A 95 -5.77 19.71 5.27
C VAL A 95 -6.04 20.95 4.40
N ALA A 96 -4.99 21.57 3.85
CA ALA A 96 -5.13 22.69 2.94
C ALA A 96 -5.84 22.30 1.63
N HIS A 97 -5.53 21.13 1.08
CA HIS A 97 -6.20 20.58 -0.09
C HIS A 97 -7.69 20.33 0.17
N VAL A 98 -8.04 19.65 1.27
CA VAL A 98 -9.45 19.41 1.63
C VAL A 98 -10.22 20.72 1.77
N ARG A 99 -9.61 21.78 2.32
CA ARG A 99 -10.23 23.11 2.38
C ARG A 99 -10.50 23.69 0.99
N SER A 100 -9.56 23.54 0.06
CA SER A 100 -9.73 24.01 -1.31
C SER A 100 -10.84 23.25 -2.02
N VAL A 101 -10.79 21.92 -2.03
CA VAL A 101 -11.79 21.07 -2.68
C VAL A 101 -13.18 21.33 -2.10
N THR A 102 -13.33 21.36 -0.78
CA THR A 102 -14.63 21.60 -0.16
C THR A 102 -15.17 23.01 -0.42
N ALA A 103 -14.29 24.02 -0.59
CA ALA A 103 -14.72 25.36 -1.00
C ALA A 103 -15.30 25.35 -2.42
N ASP A 104 -14.67 24.64 -3.35
CA ASP A 104 -15.14 24.50 -4.74
C ASP A 104 -16.46 23.72 -4.78
N LEU A 105 -16.59 22.63 -4.03
CA LEU A 105 -17.83 21.85 -3.93
C LEU A 105 -18.99 22.64 -3.32
N VAL A 106 -18.73 23.55 -2.36
CA VAL A 106 -19.74 24.48 -1.83
C VAL A 106 -20.13 25.51 -2.88
N ALA A 107 -19.16 26.02 -3.65
CA ALA A 107 -19.41 27.01 -4.70
C ALA A 107 -20.28 26.46 -5.83
N THR A 108 -20.12 25.17 -6.16
CA THR A 108 -20.92 24.46 -7.16
C THR A 108 -22.24 23.91 -6.59
N GLY A 109 -22.44 23.97 -5.27
CA GLY A 109 -23.64 23.46 -4.61
C GLY A 109 -23.68 21.94 -4.45
N GLU A 110 -22.57 21.26 -4.64
CA GLU A 110 -22.45 19.79 -4.53
C GLU A 110 -22.32 19.30 -3.09
N VAL A 111 -21.83 20.16 -2.18
CA VAL A 111 -21.89 19.94 -0.73
C VAL A 111 -22.41 21.19 -0.01
N THR A 112 -23.01 21.00 1.14
CA THR A 112 -23.43 22.12 2.01
C THR A 112 -22.23 22.67 2.80
N ARG A 113 -22.35 23.88 3.33
CA ARG A 113 -21.33 24.45 4.24
C ARG A 113 -21.13 23.60 5.50
N ALA A 114 -22.19 22.95 5.98
CA ALA A 114 -22.12 22.08 7.15
C ALA A 114 -21.27 20.82 6.85
N GLU A 115 -21.52 20.18 5.73
CA GLU A 115 -20.74 19.02 5.27
C GLU A 115 -19.27 19.40 5.00
N ALA A 116 -19.03 20.53 4.34
CA ALA A 116 -17.67 21.04 4.15
C ALA A 116 -16.93 21.23 5.49
N SER A 117 -17.61 21.77 6.51
CA SER A 117 -17.04 21.93 7.85
C SER A 117 -16.75 20.60 8.52
N GLN A 118 -17.62 19.59 8.34
CA GLN A 118 -17.40 18.23 8.84
C GLN A 118 -16.20 17.56 8.17
N LEU A 119 -16.10 17.66 6.83
CA LEU A 119 -14.97 17.15 6.05
C LEU A 119 -13.65 17.78 6.49
N GLN A 120 -13.61 19.11 6.62
CA GLN A 120 -12.41 19.84 7.08
C GLN A 120 -12.03 19.46 8.51
N SER A 121 -13.01 19.27 9.40
CA SER A 121 -12.77 18.84 10.78
C SER A 121 -12.27 17.40 10.85
N ALA A 122 -12.80 16.51 10.01
CA ALA A 122 -12.33 15.14 9.89
C ALA A 122 -10.91 15.11 9.31
N ALA A 123 -10.64 15.85 8.24
CA ALA A 123 -9.29 15.95 7.68
C ALA A 123 -8.26 16.43 8.70
N ALA A 124 -8.59 17.45 9.51
CA ALA A 124 -7.69 17.95 10.53
C ALA A 124 -7.41 16.97 11.67
N ARG A 125 -8.29 15.99 11.89
CA ARG A 125 -8.13 14.94 12.90
C ARG A 125 -7.58 13.63 12.33
N SER A 126 -7.59 13.48 11.01
CA SER A 126 -7.09 12.29 10.33
C SER A 126 -5.57 12.17 10.45
N GLN A 127 -5.06 11.01 10.12
CA GLN A 127 -3.62 10.76 10.05
C GLN A 127 -3.05 10.89 8.63
N VAL A 128 -3.85 11.35 7.66
CA VAL A 128 -3.40 11.55 6.27
C VAL A 128 -2.24 12.54 6.22
N GLY A 129 -1.14 12.13 5.59
CA GLY A 129 0.09 12.94 5.53
C GLY A 129 0.82 13.11 6.88
N MET A 130 0.35 12.47 7.96
CA MET A 130 1.12 12.34 9.18
C MET A 130 2.07 11.17 9.03
N VAL A 131 3.30 11.47 8.64
CA VAL A 131 4.42 10.52 8.59
C VAL A 131 5.23 10.54 9.89
N GLU A 132 4.79 11.26 10.90
CA GLU A 132 5.52 11.41 12.15
C GLU A 132 5.69 10.04 12.82
N GLY A 133 6.93 9.58 12.90
CA GLY A 133 7.31 8.29 13.46
C GLY A 133 7.09 7.07 12.54
N TYR A 134 6.74 7.26 11.26
CA TYR A 134 6.77 6.18 10.27
C TYR A 134 7.88 6.41 9.25
N ASP A 135 8.65 5.37 8.98
CA ASP A 135 9.62 5.31 7.90
C ASP A 135 8.95 4.76 6.64
N TRP A 136 9.17 5.43 5.51
CA TRP A 136 8.69 4.97 4.22
C TRP A 136 9.49 3.77 3.74
N LEU A 137 8.80 2.67 3.45
CA LEU A 137 9.36 1.52 2.74
C LEU A 137 9.08 1.62 1.24
N PHE A 138 7.92 2.18 0.86
CA PHE A 138 7.56 2.45 -0.52
C PHE A 138 6.66 3.70 -0.58
N ASP A 139 7.13 4.74 -1.24
CA ASP A 139 6.47 6.04 -1.40
C ASP A 139 5.91 6.30 -2.81
N GLY A 140 5.99 5.30 -3.71
CA GLY A 140 5.58 5.37 -5.10
C GLY A 140 6.69 5.74 -6.08
N SER A 141 7.88 6.06 -5.61
CA SER A 141 9.03 6.36 -6.45
C SER A 141 9.77 5.09 -6.89
N ALA A 142 10.51 5.19 -8.01
CA ALA A 142 11.40 4.12 -8.44
C ALA A 142 12.54 3.87 -7.44
N ASP A 143 13.05 4.92 -6.81
CA ASP A 143 14.14 4.81 -5.83
C ASP A 143 13.69 3.96 -4.62
N SER A 144 12.47 4.19 -4.11
CA SER A 144 11.92 3.39 -3.02
C SER A 144 11.55 1.96 -3.44
N PHE A 145 11.20 1.73 -4.71
CA PHE A 145 10.95 0.40 -5.24
C PHE A 145 12.25 -0.42 -5.39
N ASP A 146 13.35 0.22 -5.77
CA ASP A 146 14.67 -0.41 -5.93
C ASP A 146 15.28 -0.90 -4.60
N ASP A 147 14.73 -0.46 -3.45
CA ASP A 147 15.11 -0.96 -2.13
C ASP A 147 14.52 -2.33 -1.80
N TRP A 148 13.60 -2.83 -2.62
CA TRP A 148 12.94 -4.13 -2.42
C TRP A 148 13.62 -5.24 -3.20
N ALA A 149 13.58 -6.44 -2.64
CA ALA A 149 14.05 -7.66 -3.28
C ALA A 149 12.89 -8.60 -3.58
N TYR A 150 13.10 -9.53 -4.50
CA TYR A 150 12.08 -10.50 -4.88
C TYR A 150 12.59 -11.94 -4.73
N ALA A 151 11.72 -12.82 -4.22
CA ALA A 151 11.95 -14.25 -4.13
C ALA A 151 10.75 -15.02 -4.71
N GLY A 152 11.00 -16.16 -5.33
CA GLY A 152 9.96 -17.04 -5.89
C GLY A 152 9.54 -16.71 -7.31
N ASP A 153 8.33 -17.11 -7.68
CA ASP A 153 7.77 -16.99 -9.03
C ASP A 153 6.82 -15.79 -9.13
N GLY A 154 6.62 -15.27 -10.36
CA GLY A 154 5.80 -14.08 -10.60
C GLY A 154 6.60 -12.80 -10.49
N GLY A 155 6.05 -11.78 -9.84
CA GLY A 155 6.72 -10.51 -9.66
C GLY A 155 5.79 -9.38 -9.26
N PHE A 156 6.38 -8.21 -9.18
CA PHE A 156 5.68 -6.94 -9.04
C PHE A 156 6.22 -5.96 -10.08
N ASP A 157 5.34 -5.16 -10.61
CA ASP A 157 5.68 -4.09 -11.54
C ASP A 157 5.35 -2.74 -10.88
N LEU A 158 6.30 -1.81 -10.91
CA LEU A 158 6.00 -0.40 -10.61
C LEU A 158 5.23 0.17 -11.80
N VAL A 159 4.00 0.59 -11.56
CA VAL A 159 3.14 1.17 -12.60
C VAL A 159 3.17 2.71 -12.56
N PRO A 160 2.83 3.39 -13.68
CA PRO A 160 3.02 4.83 -13.80
C PRO A 160 2.25 5.69 -12.78
N ASP A 161 1.23 5.14 -12.13
CA ASP A 161 0.46 5.84 -11.08
C ASP A 161 1.13 5.79 -9.69
N GLY A 162 2.37 5.27 -9.60
CA GLY A 162 3.11 5.17 -8.33
C GLY A 162 2.67 4.02 -7.45
N THR A 163 2.03 2.99 -8.03
CA THR A 163 1.68 1.76 -7.31
C THR A 163 2.56 0.59 -7.74
N ILE A 164 2.71 -0.41 -6.88
CA ILE A 164 3.28 -1.70 -7.24
C ILE A 164 2.14 -2.71 -7.41
N ARG A 165 2.15 -3.41 -8.55
CA ARG A 165 1.11 -4.40 -8.88
C ARG A 165 1.70 -5.79 -8.99
N SER A 166 1.08 -6.76 -8.32
CA SER A 166 1.45 -8.15 -8.41
C SER A 166 1.09 -8.75 -9.78
N ARG A 167 1.90 -9.68 -10.26
CA ARG A 167 1.67 -10.47 -11.46
C ARG A 167 2.00 -11.93 -11.21
N ALA A 168 1.22 -12.80 -11.82
CA ALA A 168 1.46 -14.25 -11.72
C ALA A 168 2.77 -14.68 -12.37
N GLY A 169 3.33 -15.78 -11.89
CA GLY A 169 4.44 -16.47 -12.50
C GLY A 169 4.03 -17.25 -13.75
N VAL A 170 5.02 -17.67 -14.53
CA VAL A 170 4.83 -18.59 -15.66
C VAL A 170 4.56 -19.99 -15.10
N GLY A 171 3.39 -20.56 -15.43
CA GLY A 171 3.02 -21.91 -15.00
C GLY A 171 2.40 -21.99 -13.60
N GLY A 172 2.09 -20.87 -12.99
CA GLY A 172 1.63 -20.78 -11.60
C GLY A 172 2.81 -20.82 -10.62
N GLY A 173 2.54 -20.60 -9.37
CA GLY A 173 3.57 -20.44 -8.36
C GLY A 173 3.53 -19.03 -7.78
N PHE A 174 3.97 -18.87 -6.56
CA PHE A 174 3.92 -17.59 -5.90
C PHE A 174 5.32 -17.07 -5.54
N GLY A 175 5.38 -15.75 -5.26
CA GLY A 175 6.59 -15.09 -4.83
C GLY A 175 6.31 -13.99 -3.82
N THR A 176 7.37 -13.46 -3.27
CA THR A 176 7.34 -12.40 -2.25
C THR A 176 8.24 -11.26 -2.67
N LEU A 177 7.66 -10.07 -2.79
CA LEU A 177 8.40 -8.81 -2.81
C LEU A 177 8.61 -8.39 -1.36
N TRP A 178 9.86 -8.26 -0.91
CA TRP A 178 10.18 -8.06 0.49
C TRP A 178 11.21 -6.97 0.70
N TYR A 179 11.20 -6.34 1.87
CA TYR A 179 12.12 -5.27 2.24
C TYR A 179 13.33 -5.87 3.00
N PRO A 180 14.52 -5.97 2.36
CA PRO A 180 15.66 -6.67 2.91
C PRO A 180 16.51 -5.84 3.88
N ASN A 181 16.31 -4.51 3.92
CA ASN A 181 17.26 -3.60 4.56
C ASN A 181 17.15 -3.60 6.09
N GLN A 182 16.04 -4.10 6.65
CA GLN A 182 15.79 -4.11 8.08
C GLN A 182 14.85 -5.25 8.50
N GLU A 183 15.08 -5.80 9.68
CA GLU A 183 14.13 -6.64 10.42
C GLU A 183 13.37 -5.79 11.45
N TYR A 184 12.12 -6.17 11.71
CA TYR A 184 11.23 -5.47 12.61
C TYR A 184 10.77 -6.38 13.74
N GLY A 185 10.82 -5.87 14.98
CA GLY A 185 10.31 -6.49 16.18
C GLY A 185 8.85 -6.13 16.43
N ASP A 186 8.61 -5.25 17.40
CA ASP A 186 7.30 -4.66 17.62
C ASP A 186 7.12 -3.48 16.66
N PHE A 187 6.04 -3.48 15.89
CA PHE A 187 5.83 -2.47 14.84
C PHE A 187 4.36 -2.22 14.53
N SER A 188 4.10 -1.09 13.87
CA SER A 188 2.90 -0.82 13.09
C SER A 188 3.29 -0.65 11.62
N LEU A 189 2.85 -1.57 10.76
CA LEU A 189 2.99 -1.52 9.31
C LEU A 189 1.67 -1.01 8.72
N ARG A 190 1.72 0.06 7.96
CA ARG A 190 0.58 0.62 7.23
C ARG A 190 0.82 0.59 5.74
N LEU A 191 -0.19 0.21 5.01
CA LEU A 191 -0.18 0.21 3.55
C LEU A 191 -1.60 0.35 2.99
N GLN A 192 -1.68 0.58 1.71
CA GLN A 192 -2.95 0.51 0.99
C GLN A 192 -2.90 -0.59 -0.06
N PHE A 193 -4.03 -1.28 -0.24
CA PHE A 193 -4.17 -2.30 -1.27
C PHE A 193 -5.45 -2.10 -2.08
N ARG A 194 -5.43 -2.57 -3.34
CA ARG A 194 -6.56 -2.53 -4.26
C ARG A 194 -6.60 -3.82 -5.09
N ASP A 195 -7.79 -4.42 -5.19
CA ASP A 195 -8.03 -5.55 -6.10
C ASP A 195 -8.12 -5.03 -7.56
N ASP A 196 -7.08 -5.28 -8.33
CA ASP A 196 -6.97 -4.93 -9.76
C ASP A 196 -7.11 -6.14 -10.69
N ALA A 197 -7.61 -7.27 -10.18
CA ALA A 197 -7.83 -8.45 -11.01
C ALA A 197 -8.76 -8.15 -12.19
N PRO A 198 -8.52 -8.70 -13.39
CA PRO A 198 -9.28 -8.37 -14.58
C PRO A 198 -10.71 -8.94 -14.55
N GLY A 199 -11.65 -8.21 -15.14
CA GLY A 199 -13.04 -8.66 -15.35
C GLY A 199 -13.74 -9.00 -14.03
N ALA A 200 -14.41 -10.15 -13.97
CA ALA A 200 -15.12 -10.64 -12.79
C ALA A 200 -14.21 -11.37 -11.79
N ALA A 201 -12.94 -11.63 -12.13
CA ALA A 201 -11.99 -12.24 -11.21
C ALA A 201 -11.75 -11.35 -9.99
N ARG A 202 -11.31 -11.94 -8.90
CA ARG A 202 -10.88 -11.25 -7.68
C ARG A 202 -9.42 -11.54 -7.41
N GLY A 203 -8.68 -10.51 -6.98
CA GLY A 203 -7.28 -10.65 -6.64
C GLY A 203 -7.08 -11.43 -5.34
N ASN A 204 -6.03 -12.24 -5.33
CA ASN A 204 -5.54 -12.93 -4.15
C ASN A 204 -4.08 -12.54 -3.93
N SER A 205 -3.74 -12.15 -2.71
CA SER A 205 -2.41 -11.74 -2.29
C SER A 205 -2.32 -11.81 -0.76
N GLY A 206 -1.22 -11.33 -0.18
CA GLY A 206 -1.03 -11.25 1.26
C GLY A 206 0.06 -10.26 1.64
N VAL A 207 0.03 -9.80 2.88
CA VAL A 207 1.12 -9.08 3.51
C VAL A 207 1.82 -10.03 4.46
N GLN A 208 3.10 -10.29 4.22
CA GLN A 208 3.89 -11.22 5.00
C GLN A 208 4.76 -10.45 5.99
N VAL A 209 4.83 -10.92 7.23
CA VAL A 209 5.54 -10.24 8.30
C VAL A 209 6.34 -11.21 9.17
N ARG A 210 7.43 -10.71 9.75
CA ARG A 210 8.31 -11.43 10.67
C ARG A 210 8.85 -12.75 10.11
N PHE A 211 9.19 -12.78 8.83
CA PHE A 211 9.89 -13.90 8.22
C PHE A 211 11.39 -13.61 8.11
N PRO A 212 12.24 -14.64 8.10
CA PRO A 212 13.67 -14.48 7.90
C PRO A 212 14.00 -14.07 6.46
N GLU A 213 15.24 -13.69 6.19
CA GLU A 213 15.72 -13.32 4.85
C GLU A 213 15.39 -14.40 3.79
N LEU A 214 15.11 -13.95 2.55
CA LEU A 214 14.77 -14.85 1.43
C LEU A 214 15.88 -14.96 0.38
N TRP A 215 17.15 -14.78 0.77
CA TRP A 215 18.29 -14.90 -0.14
C TRP A 215 18.68 -16.36 -0.43
N GLY A 216 18.27 -17.29 0.43
CA GLY A 216 18.60 -18.69 0.34
C GLY A 216 17.87 -19.54 1.38
N PRO A 217 18.11 -20.87 1.37
CA PRO A 217 17.53 -21.75 2.37
C PRO A 217 17.97 -21.38 3.79
N ILE A 218 17.04 -21.43 4.73
CA ILE A 218 17.26 -21.12 6.15
C ILE A 218 17.05 -22.40 6.97
N GLU A 219 17.99 -22.72 7.86
CA GLU A 219 17.86 -23.88 8.76
C GLU A 219 16.62 -23.72 9.66
N GLY A 220 15.78 -24.73 9.72
CA GLY A 220 14.53 -24.70 10.47
C GLY A 220 13.35 -24.01 9.76
N CYS A 221 13.58 -23.41 8.60
CA CYS A 221 12.54 -22.75 7.80
C CYS A 221 12.41 -23.39 6.42
N PRO A 222 11.61 -24.46 6.27
CA PRO A 222 11.54 -25.21 5.03
C PRO A 222 10.82 -24.44 3.92
N THR A 223 11.18 -24.76 2.67
CA THR A 223 10.47 -24.32 1.46
C THR A 223 9.36 -25.29 1.06
N THR A 224 8.68 -25.89 2.04
CA THR A 224 7.67 -26.92 1.82
C THR A 224 6.27 -26.38 1.66
N PHE A 225 5.45 -27.11 0.93
CA PHE A 225 4.00 -27.03 0.94
C PHE A 225 3.41 -28.35 1.39
N ASN A 226 2.82 -28.38 2.57
CA ASN A 226 2.28 -29.59 3.22
C ASN A 226 3.30 -30.74 3.28
N GLY A 227 4.52 -30.42 3.66
CA GLY A 227 5.65 -31.34 3.77
C GLY A 227 6.32 -31.72 2.46
N SER A 228 5.82 -31.27 1.31
CA SER A 228 6.45 -31.49 0.01
C SER A 228 7.39 -30.35 -0.32
N GLU A 229 8.67 -30.67 -0.58
CA GLU A 229 9.67 -29.68 -0.95
C GLU A 229 9.35 -29.02 -2.29
N THR A 230 9.36 -27.69 -2.32
CA THR A 230 9.05 -26.90 -3.52
C THR A 230 10.29 -26.23 -4.12
N GLY A 231 11.31 -25.97 -3.31
CA GLY A 231 12.49 -25.18 -3.68
C GLY A 231 12.21 -23.67 -3.83
N ASN A 232 10.97 -23.23 -3.64
CA ASN A 232 10.59 -21.82 -3.74
C ASN A 232 10.78 -21.12 -2.38
N LEU A 233 11.72 -20.16 -2.31
CA LEU A 233 12.09 -19.45 -1.09
C LEU A 233 10.94 -18.66 -0.45
N SER A 234 9.93 -18.28 -1.23
CA SER A 234 8.75 -17.58 -0.70
C SER A 234 7.96 -18.41 0.32
N TRP A 235 8.10 -19.74 0.32
CA TRP A 235 7.51 -20.58 1.36
C TRP A 235 8.13 -20.36 2.74
N ILE A 236 9.36 -19.86 2.82
CA ILE A 236 9.98 -19.45 4.08
C ILE A 236 9.13 -18.36 4.76
N ALA A 237 8.67 -17.38 3.98
CA ALA A 237 7.83 -16.30 4.53
C ALA A 237 6.48 -16.81 5.09
N VAL A 238 5.93 -17.88 4.49
CA VAL A 238 4.70 -18.52 4.97
C VAL A 238 4.95 -19.45 6.15
N ASN A 239 6.06 -20.20 6.10
CA ASN A 239 6.35 -21.24 7.10
C ASN A 239 7.00 -20.69 8.37
N CYS A 240 7.72 -19.57 8.28
CA CYS A 240 8.44 -18.97 9.40
C CYS A 240 8.06 -17.50 9.70
N GLY A 241 7.12 -16.94 8.97
CA GLY A 241 6.45 -15.68 9.23
C GLY A 241 4.95 -15.87 9.32
N HIS A 242 4.22 -14.78 9.39
CA HIS A 242 2.76 -14.80 9.24
C HIS A 242 2.35 -14.06 7.98
N GLU A 243 1.35 -14.58 7.28
CA GLU A 243 0.70 -13.92 6.17
C GLU A 243 -0.65 -13.37 6.60
N ILE A 244 -0.83 -12.07 6.43
CA ILE A 244 -2.11 -11.40 6.54
C ILE A 244 -2.73 -11.40 5.17
N GLN A 245 -3.78 -12.20 4.98
CA GLN A 245 -4.42 -12.44 3.70
C GLN A 245 -5.01 -11.17 3.09
N VAL A 246 -4.91 -11.03 1.78
CA VAL A 246 -5.64 -10.06 0.95
C VAL A 246 -6.44 -10.82 -0.09
N ASN A 247 -7.72 -11.07 0.20
CA ASN A 247 -8.63 -11.80 -0.68
C ASN A 247 -10.09 -11.48 -0.34
N ASP A 248 -10.74 -10.67 -1.14
CA ASP A 248 -12.16 -10.33 -1.03
C ASP A 248 -13.04 -11.19 -1.96
N SER A 249 -12.52 -12.34 -2.42
CA SER A 249 -13.26 -13.24 -3.27
C SER A 249 -14.47 -13.86 -2.54
N PRO A 250 -15.64 -13.93 -3.17
CA PRO A 250 -16.77 -14.69 -2.66
C PRO A 250 -16.67 -16.19 -2.94
N GLU A 251 -15.52 -16.71 -3.36
CA GLU A 251 -15.33 -18.14 -3.66
C GLU A 251 -15.78 -19.02 -2.51
N GLY A 252 -16.22 -20.24 -2.82
CA GLY A 252 -16.80 -21.13 -1.84
C GLY A 252 -18.12 -20.62 -1.22
N GLY A 253 -18.78 -19.66 -1.87
CA GLY A 253 -20.00 -19.03 -1.34
C GLY A 253 -19.75 -18.16 -0.10
N GLY A 254 -18.52 -17.67 0.08
CA GLY A 254 -18.09 -16.96 1.28
C GLY A 254 -17.66 -17.88 2.44
N ASN A 255 -17.66 -19.19 2.23
CA ASN A 255 -17.31 -20.17 3.26
C ASN A 255 -15.80 -20.46 3.35
N ASP A 256 -15.00 -20.02 2.37
CA ASP A 256 -13.54 -20.06 2.52
C ASP A 256 -13.12 -19.01 3.57
N PRO A 257 -12.54 -19.44 4.69
CA PRO A 257 -12.27 -18.54 5.83
C PRO A 257 -11.01 -17.70 5.61
N ARG A 258 -10.31 -17.83 4.47
CA ARG A 258 -9.07 -17.13 4.18
C ARG A 258 -9.35 -15.83 3.44
N LYS A 259 -10.00 -14.88 4.13
CA LYS A 259 -10.34 -13.57 3.59
C LYS A 259 -9.40 -12.50 4.08
N THR A 260 -9.50 -11.32 3.49
CA THR A 260 -8.66 -10.17 3.88
C THR A 260 -8.64 -9.95 5.38
N GLY A 261 -7.45 -9.89 5.94
CA GLY A 261 -7.22 -9.75 7.38
C GLY A 261 -7.10 -11.07 8.14
N SER A 262 -7.35 -12.23 7.51
CA SER A 262 -7.02 -13.51 8.11
C SER A 262 -5.52 -13.61 8.38
N ILE A 263 -5.14 -14.15 9.53
CA ILE A 263 -3.78 -14.65 9.76
C ILE A 263 -3.77 -16.07 9.18
N TYR A 264 -3.27 -16.22 7.98
CA TYR A 264 -3.42 -17.40 7.14
C TYR A 264 -3.15 -18.70 7.89
N GLY A 265 -4.20 -19.51 8.03
CA GLY A 265 -4.17 -20.81 8.70
C GLY A 265 -4.15 -20.78 10.22
N PHE A 266 -4.16 -19.62 10.88
CA PHE A 266 -4.16 -19.51 12.35
C PHE A 266 -5.38 -18.77 12.90
N ALA A 267 -5.74 -17.64 12.31
CA ALA A 267 -6.91 -16.86 12.69
C ALA A 267 -7.64 -16.39 11.42
N ASP A 268 -8.37 -17.31 10.84
CA ASP A 268 -9.08 -17.13 9.59
C ASP A 268 -10.39 -16.33 9.78
N LEU A 269 -10.73 -15.49 8.80
CA LEU A 269 -11.95 -14.70 8.75
C LEU A 269 -12.86 -15.15 7.61
N THR A 270 -14.15 -15.05 7.82
CA THR A 270 -15.17 -15.14 6.77
C THR A 270 -15.20 -13.84 5.94
N LEU A 271 -15.85 -13.87 4.77
CA LEU A 271 -16.00 -12.67 3.93
C LEU A 271 -16.72 -11.53 4.68
N ALA A 272 -17.71 -11.85 5.51
CA ALA A 272 -18.46 -10.85 6.27
C ALA A 272 -17.60 -10.16 7.34
N GLU A 273 -16.76 -10.92 8.04
CA GLU A 273 -15.83 -10.40 9.05
C GLU A 273 -14.71 -9.55 8.41
N ALA A 274 -14.24 -9.95 7.23
CA ALA A 274 -13.26 -9.23 6.45
C ALA A 274 -13.74 -7.86 5.93
N ARG A 275 -15.05 -7.59 5.94
CA ARG A 275 -15.68 -6.33 5.53
C ARG A 275 -15.24 -5.89 4.12
N PRO A 276 -15.51 -6.70 3.07
CA PRO A 276 -15.02 -6.44 1.73
C PRO A 276 -15.57 -5.12 1.18
N THR A 277 -14.76 -4.47 0.38
CA THR A 277 -15.17 -3.30 -0.41
C THR A 277 -15.42 -3.69 -1.87
N PRO A 278 -16.10 -2.86 -2.66
CA PRO A 278 -16.18 -3.05 -4.09
C PRO A 278 -14.79 -3.16 -4.72
N LYS A 279 -14.68 -4.02 -5.75
CA LYS A 279 -13.44 -4.17 -6.52
C LYS A 279 -12.99 -2.84 -7.11
N GLY A 280 -11.68 -2.61 -7.14
CA GLY A 280 -11.09 -1.36 -7.62
C GLY A 280 -11.04 -0.25 -6.56
N THR A 281 -11.56 -0.51 -5.35
CA THR A 281 -11.49 0.45 -4.23
C THR A 281 -10.17 0.29 -3.47
N TRP A 282 -9.49 1.38 -3.17
CA TRP A 282 -8.37 1.39 -2.25
C TRP A 282 -8.83 1.11 -0.81
N ASN A 283 -8.09 0.29 -0.12
CA ASN A 283 -8.33 -0.06 1.28
C ASN A 283 -7.09 0.24 2.10
N ASP A 284 -7.27 0.88 3.24
CA ASP A 284 -6.23 0.99 4.26
C ASP A 284 -6.10 -0.31 5.03
N LEU A 285 -4.87 -0.74 5.25
CA LEU A 285 -4.53 -1.88 6.09
C LEU A 285 -3.42 -1.49 7.05
N GLU A 286 -3.67 -1.63 8.34
CA GLU A 286 -2.65 -1.56 9.38
C GLU A 286 -2.48 -2.94 10.02
N ILE A 287 -1.25 -3.37 10.13
CA ILE A 287 -0.84 -4.58 10.85
C ILE A 287 0.00 -4.12 12.02
N ARG A 288 -0.53 -4.25 13.23
CA ARG A 288 0.18 -3.93 14.46
C ARG A 288 0.60 -5.21 15.13
N VAL A 289 1.88 -5.30 15.47
CA VAL A 289 2.45 -6.46 16.14
C VAL A 289 3.21 -5.99 17.37
N VAL A 290 2.86 -6.53 18.54
CA VAL A 290 3.53 -6.26 19.82
C VAL A 290 3.75 -7.59 20.53
N GLY A 291 4.97 -7.95 20.81
CA GLY A 291 5.29 -9.30 21.27
C GLY A 291 4.83 -10.34 20.25
N GLN A 292 3.96 -11.25 20.65
CA GLN A 292 3.32 -12.24 19.76
C GLN A 292 1.85 -11.92 19.47
N HIS A 293 1.40 -10.72 19.82
CA HIS A 293 0.04 -10.26 19.57
C HIS A 293 -0.04 -9.48 18.25
N TYR A 294 -0.92 -9.93 17.36
CA TYR A 294 -1.16 -9.38 16.04
C TYR A 294 -2.55 -8.76 16.00
N THR A 295 -2.64 -7.48 15.61
CA THR A 295 -3.92 -6.78 15.39
C THR A 295 -3.98 -6.35 13.93
N VAL A 296 -5.05 -6.71 13.23
CA VAL A 296 -5.30 -6.30 11.84
C VAL A 296 -6.44 -5.30 11.81
N ILE A 297 -6.15 -4.13 11.23
CA ILE A 297 -7.07 -3.00 11.15
C ILE A 297 -7.30 -2.70 9.66
N ARG A 298 -8.55 -2.78 9.20
CA ARG A 298 -8.95 -2.44 7.84
C ARG A 298 -9.84 -1.22 7.85
N ASN A 299 -9.50 -0.20 7.10
CA ASN A 299 -10.27 1.05 7.01
C ASN A 299 -10.67 1.59 8.40
N GLY A 300 -9.69 1.62 9.33
CA GLY A 300 -9.84 2.09 10.71
C GLY A 300 -10.61 1.15 11.67
N VAL A 301 -10.99 -0.03 11.22
CA VAL A 301 -11.72 -1.00 12.06
C VAL A 301 -10.85 -2.22 12.33
N VAL A 302 -10.68 -2.59 13.60
CA VAL A 302 -10.07 -3.87 13.98
C VAL A 302 -10.96 -4.99 13.45
N ILE A 303 -10.41 -5.81 12.56
CA ILE A 303 -11.13 -6.93 11.95
C ILE A 303 -10.60 -8.29 12.42
N ASN A 304 -9.37 -8.35 12.94
CA ASN A 304 -8.80 -9.57 13.49
C ASN A 304 -7.82 -9.27 14.61
N GLU A 305 -7.75 -10.16 15.59
CA GLU A 305 -6.73 -10.19 16.63
C GLU A 305 -6.27 -11.64 16.81
N PHE A 306 -4.98 -11.83 16.98
CA PHE A 306 -4.37 -13.15 17.09
C PHE A 306 -3.19 -13.14 18.04
N GLU A 307 -3.13 -14.13 18.92
CA GLU A 307 -1.99 -14.40 19.79
C GLU A 307 -1.24 -15.63 19.27
N ASN A 308 0.00 -15.45 18.83
CA ASN A 308 0.84 -16.53 18.35
C ASN A 308 1.40 -17.34 19.53
N LEU A 309 0.66 -18.34 19.99
CA LEU A 309 1.10 -19.26 21.00
C LEU A 309 1.94 -20.38 20.39
N PRO A 310 3.10 -20.76 20.98
CA PRO A 310 3.92 -21.86 20.46
C PRO A 310 3.16 -23.17 20.35
N GLY A 311 3.40 -23.93 19.27
CA GLY A 311 2.80 -25.25 19.05
C GLY A 311 1.37 -25.24 18.51
N LEU A 312 0.85 -24.10 18.07
CA LEU A 312 -0.40 -24.09 17.29
C LEU A 312 -0.16 -24.78 15.94
N PRO A 313 -0.91 -25.85 15.63
CA PRO A 313 -0.74 -26.54 14.35
C PRO A 313 -1.16 -25.63 13.21
N PHE A 314 -0.55 -25.81 12.04
CA PHE A 314 -0.98 -25.13 10.83
C PHE A 314 -2.18 -25.88 10.22
N PRO A 315 -3.42 -25.42 10.41
CA PRO A 315 -4.61 -26.13 9.95
C PRO A 315 -4.61 -26.38 8.45
N GLY A 316 -4.97 -27.62 8.05
CA GLY A 316 -4.95 -28.02 6.64
C GLY A 316 -3.56 -28.33 6.08
N ARG A 317 -2.48 -28.10 6.84
CA ARG A 317 -1.08 -28.35 6.43
C ARG A 317 -0.29 -29.00 7.58
N PRO A 318 -0.66 -30.20 8.03
CA PRO A 318 -0.10 -30.81 9.24
C PRO A 318 1.38 -31.22 9.13
N ASN A 319 1.94 -31.21 7.92
CA ASN A 319 3.34 -31.54 7.67
C ASN A 319 4.24 -30.30 7.49
N ASP A 320 3.66 -29.10 7.62
CA ASP A 320 4.40 -27.84 7.65
C ASP A 320 4.61 -27.36 9.09
N PRO A 321 5.58 -26.45 9.32
CA PRO A 321 5.89 -25.97 10.66
C PRO A 321 4.67 -25.38 11.39
N ASP A 322 4.55 -25.71 12.67
CA ASP A 322 3.59 -25.08 13.57
C ASP A 322 4.00 -23.63 13.92
N SER A 323 3.23 -22.95 14.75
CA SER A 323 3.46 -21.56 15.16
C SER A 323 4.78 -21.32 15.88
N SER A 324 5.46 -22.36 16.37
CA SER A 324 6.75 -22.22 17.08
C SER A 324 7.89 -21.77 16.16
N SER A 325 7.75 -21.95 14.83
CA SER A 325 8.74 -21.49 13.86
C SER A 325 8.72 -19.96 13.63
N ARG A 326 7.70 -19.24 14.15
CA ARG A 326 7.52 -17.80 13.96
C ARG A 326 8.24 -17.03 15.07
N GLY A 327 9.22 -16.20 14.64
CA GLY A 327 10.05 -15.43 15.56
C GLY A 327 9.39 -14.15 16.08
N LEU A 328 10.16 -13.42 16.91
CA LEU A 328 9.78 -12.10 17.43
C LEU A 328 10.23 -10.95 16.50
N THR A 329 11.12 -11.24 15.56
CA THR A 329 11.66 -10.29 14.57
C THR A 329 11.68 -10.90 13.20
N GLY A 330 11.74 -10.07 12.17
CA GLY A 330 11.94 -10.49 10.79
C GLY A 330 11.51 -9.41 9.80
N HIS A 331 11.58 -9.76 8.52
CA HIS A 331 11.27 -8.88 7.42
C HIS A 331 9.77 -8.74 7.18
N VAL A 332 9.41 -7.77 6.33
CA VAL A 332 8.05 -7.54 5.83
C VAL A 332 8.04 -7.62 4.30
N GLY A 333 6.92 -8.04 3.74
CA GLY A 333 6.78 -8.20 2.29
C GLY A 333 5.33 -8.31 1.84
N VAL A 334 5.13 -8.35 0.52
CA VAL A 334 3.83 -8.55 -0.12
C VAL A 334 3.91 -9.70 -1.11
N GLN A 335 2.83 -10.49 -1.18
CA GLN A 335 2.77 -11.72 -1.97
C GLN A 335 2.27 -11.47 -3.39
N ALA A 336 2.93 -12.07 -4.38
CA ALA A 336 2.34 -12.35 -5.70
C ALA A 336 1.79 -13.78 -5.67
N HIS A 337 0.48 -13.93 -5.57
CA HIS A 337 -0.18 -15.25 -5.58
C HIS A 337 -0.17 -15.85 -6.98
N GLY A 338 0.03 -17.15 -7.11
CA GLY A 338 0.39 -17.80 -8.37
C GLY A 338 -0.69 -17.92 -9.45
N SER A 339 -1.90 -17.45 -9.25
CA SER A 339 -2.97 -17.55 -10.25
C SER A 339 -2.94 -16.38 -11.23
N ALA A 340 -3.17 -16.65 -12.52
CA ALA A 340 -3.11 -15.63 -13.57
C ALA A 340 -4.02 -14.41 -13.37
N PRO A 341 -5.24 -14.51 -12.80
CA PRO A 341 -6.07 -13.35 -12.54
C PRO A 341 -5.70 -12.57 -11.28
N ASP A 342 -4.81 -13.12 -10.42
CA ASP A 342 -4.48 -12.48 -9.14
C ASP A 342 -3.62 -11.24 -9.38
N ALA A 343 -4.26 -10.08 -9.44
CA ALA A 343 -3.62 -8.79 -9.53
C ALA A 343 -4.09 -7.91 -8.38
N VAL A 344 -3.17 -7.62 -7.44
CA VAL A 344 -3.39 -6.72 -6.32
C VAL A 344 -2.35 -5.63 -6.39
N SER A 345 -2.79 -4.39 -6.27
CA SER A 345 -1.89 -3.23 -6.22
C SER A 345 -1.72 -2.76 -4.79
N TYR A 346 -0.50 -2.29 -4.50
CA TYR A 346 -0.11 -1.73 -3.21
C TYR A 346 0.52 -0.36 -3.39
N ARG A 347 0.35 0.50 -2.37
CA ARG A 347 1.01 1.81 -2.29
C ARG A 347 1.13 2.26 -0.84
N ASN A 348 1.85 3.35 -0.61
CA ASN A 348 1.94 4.01 0.70
C ASN A 348 2.40 3.07 1.82
N ILE A 349 3.41 2.20 1.53
CA ILE A 349 3.92 1.25 2.51
C ILE A 349 4.88 1.95 3.45
N ARG A 350 4.56 1.96 4.74
CA ARG A 350 5.35 2.62 5.77
C ARG A 350 5.26 1.86 7.09
N ILE A 351 6.31 1.92 7.88
CA ILE A 351 6.44 1.18 9.13
C ILE A 351 6.93 2.08 10.25
N ARG A 352 6.52 1.76 11.47
CA ARG A 352 7.00 2.42 12.69
C ARG A 352 7.28 1.36 13.74
N ASP A 353 8.47 1.44 14.37
CA ASP A 353 8.76 0.68 15.60
C ASP A 353 7.86 1.14 16.75
N LEU A 354 7.43 0.19 17.60
CA LEU A 354 6.53 0.42 18.75
C LEU A 354 7.24 0.19 20.08
#